data_67743701c27c01fbfd383aad9239cec7
#
_entry.id   67743701c27c01fbfd383aad9239cec7
#
_cell.length_a   1.000
_cell.length_b   1.000
_cell.length_c   1.000
_cell.angle_alpha   90.00
_cell.angle_beta   90.00
_cell.angle_gamma   90.00
#
_symmetry.space_group_name_H-M   'P 1'
#
loop_
_entity.id
_entity.type
_entity.pdbx_description
1 polymer ?
#
loop_
_entity_poly.entity_id
_entity_poly.type
_entity_poly.pdbx_seq_one_letter_code
_entity_poly.pdbx_strand_id
1 'polypeptide(L)'
;MPSHLSAAEQKQVQTVIDRARGDSTVPHSAQDSIPFQRMFPDGICRVTDNYYTKTIQFQDINYQLAQQEDQTAIFEEWCSFLNFFDSSIRFELSFMNMATDASNFEKMVRIPYQKDHFNPVRTEYSTMLRRQLAQGNNGLTKTKYLTFGIEAESMKQAKPRLIHIEIDLMNNFKRLGVRAKLLNGKERLHLMHDMFHMGDHDRFNFDWKWLPESGLSVKDFIAPTGFAFPKNRIFQMGGMYGSMSYLQITASDLSDQLLKDFLDMESSQIVTMHIQSVDQNKAIKSIKHTITELDRSKIEEQKKAVRSGYDMDIIPSDLATYGKDAKALLKELQSQNERMFLLTFLVMNTGETEQELETNVFQASSIAQKYNCNLRRLDFQQEQDRKSTRLNSSHIL
;
A
#
# COMPACT_ATOMS: atom_id res chain seq x y z
N MET A 1 -6.72 -34.67 18.92
CA MET A 1 -7.97 -33.89 18.65
C MET A 1 -8.52 -33.42 19.99
N PRO A 2 -8.97 -32.18 20.14
CA PRO A 2 -9.55 -31.71 21.40
C PRO A 2 -10.84 -32.46 21.67
N SER A 3 -10.98 -33.04 22.86
CA SER A 3 -12.04 -33.89 23.30
C SER A 3 -13.38 -33.22 23.60
N HIS A 4 -13.60 -32.01 23.15
CA HIS A 4 -14.76 -31.19 23.49
C HIS A 4 -15.68 -30.86 22.30
N LEU A 5 -15.41 -31.38 21.11
CA LEU A 5 -16.24 -31.13 19.93
C LEU A 5 -17.31 -32.24 19.79
N SER A 6 -18.53 -31.84 19.49
CA SER A 6 -19.61 -32.77 19.14
C SER A 6 -19.27 -33.56 17.86
N ALA A 7 -19.91 -34.70 17.65
CA ALA A 7 -19.70 -35.55 16.47
C ALA A 7 -19.99 -34.80 15.14
N ALA A 8 -20.94 -33.84 15.14
CA ALA A 8 -21.24 -33.00 13.99
C ALA A 8 -20.12 -31.98 13.70
N GLU A 9 -19.57 -31.34 14.73
CA GLU A 9 -18.45 -30.40 14.61
C GLU A 9 -17.18 -31.13 14.22
N GLN A 10 -16.91 -32.33 14.75
CA GLN A 10 -15.78 -33.16 14.33
C GLN A 10 -15.88 -33.52 12.84
N LYS A 11 -17.07 -33.82 12.34
CA LYS A 11 -17.29 -34.11 10.91
C LYS A 11 -17.09 -32.86 10.03
N GLN A 12 -17.53 -31.69 10.50
CA GLN A 12 -17.26 -30.42 9.79
C GLN A 12 -15.78 -30.08 9.77
N VAL A 13 -15.07 -30.19 10.90
CA VAL A 13 -13.61 -29.99 10.99
C VAL A 13 -12.89 -30.99 10.08
N GLN A 14 -13.30 -32.27 10.07
CA GLN A 14 -12.69 -33.25 9.18
C GLN A 14 -12.95 -32.93 7.70
N THR A 15 -14.14 -32.47 7.34
CA THR A 15 -14.44 -32.03 5.97
C THR A 15 -13.60 -30.84 5.52
N VAL A 16 -13.32 -29.88 6.43
CA VAL A 16 -12.45 -28.75 6.17
C VAL A 16 -11.00 -29.20 6.02
N ILE A 17 -10.52 -30.11 6.89
CA ILE A 17 -9.16 -30.69 6.79
C ILE A 17 -8.99 -31.47 5.49
N ASP A 18 -9.98 -32.27 5.09
CA ASP A 18 -9.92 -33.07 3.88
C ASP A 18 -9.98 -32.20 2.62
N ARG A 19 -10.75 -31.09 2.63
CA ARG A 19 -10.70 -30.06 1.60
C ARG A 19 -9.35 -29.38 1.53
N ALA A 20 -8.79 -28.99 2.67
CA ALA A 20 -7.47 -28.36 2.73
C ALA A 20 -6.33 -29.32 2.26
N ARG A 21 -6.45 -30.62 2.53
CA ARG A 21 -5.50 -31.65 2.07
C ARG A 21 -5.67 -31.99 0.59
N GLY A 22 -6.87 -31.87 0.05
CA GLY A 22 -7.16 -32.12 -1.37
C GLY A 22 -7.04 -30.89 -2.27
N ASP A 23 -6.91 -29.69 -1.68
CA ASP A 23 -6.85 -28.43 -2.41
C ASP A 23 -5.38 -28.11 -2.76
N SER A 24 -5.05 -28.23 -4.04
CA SER A 24 -3.73 -27.86 -4.60
C SER A 24 -3.41 -26.36 -4.43
N THR A 25 -4.34 -25.58 -3.86
CA THR A 25 -4.18 -24.14 -3.61
C THR A 25 -3.53 -23.84 -2.26
N VAL A 26 -3.41 -24.83 -1.36
CA VAL A 26 -2.76 -24.64 -0.06
C VAL A 26 -1.24 -24.59 -0.27
N PRO A 27 -0.56 -23.48 0.08
CA PRO A 27 0.88 -23.36 -0.08
C PRO A 27 1.60 -24.39 0.83
N HIS A 28 2.49 -25.18 0.25
CA HIS A 28 3.31 -26.16 0.97
C HIS A 28 4.67 -25.59 1.40
N SER A 29 5.08 -24.47 0.82
CA SER A 29 6.35 -23.80 1.09
C SER A 29 6.20 -22.29 1.20
N ALA A 30 7.21 -21.61 1.74
CA ALA A 30 7.24 -20.16 1.78
C ALA A 30 7.18 -19.55 0.35
N GLN A 31 7.83 -20.20 -0.62
CA GLN A 31 7.84 -19.81 -2.02
C GLN A 31 6.43 -19.87 -2.65
N ASP A 32 5.68 -20.94 -2.35
CA ASP A 32 4.31 -21.11 -2.86
C ASP A 32 3.37 -20.06 -2.31
N SER A 33 3.64 -19.57 -1.10
CA SER A 33 2.82 -18.51 -0.47
C SER A 33 3.03 -17.13 -1.09
N ILE A 34 4.06 -16.93 -1.96
CA ILE A 34 4.32 -15.67 -2.64
C ILE A 34 3.43 -15.55 -3.88
N PRO A 35 2.46 -14.61 -3.93
CA PRO A 35 1.34 -14.65 -4.87
C PRO A 35 1.63 -14.00 -6.23
N PHE A 36 2.77 -14.26 -6.85
CA PHE A 36 2.97 -13.94 -8.25
C PHE A 36 3.44 -15.18 -9.04
N GLN A 37 3.13 -15.20 -10.33
CA GLN A 37 3.47 -16.35 -11.17
C GLN A 37 4.87 -16.21 -11.76
N ARG A 38 5.23 -15.03 -12.30
CA ARG A 38 6.49 -14.83 -13.00
C ARG A 38 6.98 -13.38 -12.95
N MET A 39 8.27 -13.19 -12.68
CA MET A 39 8.99 -11.94 -12.85
C MET A 39 9.80 -11.99 -14.15
N PHE A 40 9.77 -10.90 -14.93
CA PHE A 40 10.56 -10.77 -16.16
C PHE A 40 11.73 -9.78 -15.96
N PRO A 41 12.83 -9.92 -16.74
CA PRO A 41 13.98 -9.03 -16.58
C PRO A 41 13.69 -7.54 -16.79
N ASP A 42 12.69 -7.21 -17.64
CA ASP A 42 12.26 -5.84 -17.92
C ASP A 42 11.34 -5.22 -16.83
N GLY A 43 11.21 -5.89 -15.70
CA GLY A 43 10.42 -5.42 -14.57
C GLY A 43 8.92 -5.71 -14.67
N ILE A 44 8.44 -6.34 -15.72
CA ILE A 44 7.06 -6.80 -15.76
C ILE A 44 6.91 -8.01 -14.83
N CYS A 45 5.89 -7.99 -13.98
CA CYS A 45 5.50 -9.10 -13.14
C CYS A 45 4.12 -9.62 -13.57
N ARG A 46 4.03 -10.90 -13.90
CA ARG A 46 2.77 -11.60 -14.06
C ARG A 46 2.30 -12.05 -12.69
N VAL A 47 1.26 -11.41 -12.17
CA VAL A 47 0.71 -11.71 -10.83
C VAL A 47 -0.26 -12.87 -10.91
N THR A 48 -1.25 -12.77 -11.80
CA THR A 48 -2.20 -13.84 -12.11
C THR A 48 -2.16 -14.18 -13.60
N ASP A 49 -3.03 -15.07 -14.06
CA ASP A 49 -3.07 -15.48 -15.47
C ASP A 49 -3.29 -14.33 -16.43
N ASN A 50 -4.02 -13.30 -16.00
CA ASN A 50 -4.42 -12.17 -16.83
C ASN A 50 -4.03 -10.81 -16.25
N TYR A 51 -3.23 -10.74 -15.15
CA TYR A 51 -2.87 -9.47 -14.52
C TYR A 51 -1.36 -9.26 -14.51
N TYR A 52 -0.93 -8.11 -15.05
CA TYR A 52 0.47 -7.75 -15.24
C TYR A 52 0.77 -6.39 -14.62
N THR A 53 1.90 -6.27 -13.90
CA THR A 53 2.27 -5.06 -13.17
C THR A 53 3.69 -4.59 -13.48
N LYS A 54 3.94 -3.28 -13.30
CA LYS A 54 5.26 -2.66 -13.24
C LYS A 54 5.36 -1.74 -12.02
N THR A 55 6.57 -1.44 -11.56
CA THR A 55 6.81 -0.63 -10.37
C THR A 55 7.78 0.51 -10.68
N ILE A 56 7.45 1.70 -10.22
CA ILE A 56 8.25 2.91 -10.28
C ILE A 56 8.63 3.29 -8.86
N GLN A 57 9.90 3.51 -8.58
CA GLN A 57 10.36 4.17 -7.35
C GLN A 57 10.37 5.67 -7.58
N PHE A 58 9.87 6.45 -6.62
CA PHE A 58 9.86 7.91 -6.72
C PHE A 58 10.33 8.57 -5.42
N GLN A 59 10.79 9.82 -5.53
CA GLN A 59 11.30 10.61 -4.42
C GLN A 59 10.29 11.68 -4.00
N ASP A 60 10.55 12.31 -2.85
CA ASP A 60 9.76 13.44 -2.39
C ASP A 60 9.97 14.68 -3.25
N ILE A 61 8.95 15.54 -3.23
CA ILE A 61 9.03 16.92 -3.67
C ILE A 61 9.10 17.82 -2.43
N ASN A 62 9.80 18.91 -2.55
CA ASN A 62 10.03 19.86 -1.45
C ASN A 62 8.81 20.81 -1.27
N TYR A 63 7.62 20.22 -1.06
CA TYR A 63 6.34 20.93 -0.96
C TYR A 63 6.30 21.95 0.20
N GLN A 64 6.85 21.58 1.36
CA GLN A 64 6.78 22.43 2.56
C GLN A 64 7.62 23.72 2.46
N LEU A 65 8.67 23.72 1.65
CA LEU A 65 9.54 24.88 1.42
C LEU A 65 9.13 25.71 0.19
N ALA A 66 8.12 25.26 -0.54
CA ALA A 66 7.62 25.98 -1.71
C ALA A 66 6.75 27.18 -1.28
N GLN A 67 6.70 28.21 -2.12
CA GLN A 67 5.80 29.34 -1.92
C GLN A 67 4.34 28.89 -2.13
N GLN A 68 3.37 29.62 -1.59
CA GLN A 68 1.97 29.21 -1.59
C GLN A 68 1.41 29.01 -3.01
N GLU A 69 1.85 29.81 -3.96
CA GLU A 69 1.47 29.68 -5.38
C GLU A 69 2.02 28.36 -5.98
N ASP A 70 3.28 28.05 -5.67
CA ASP A 70 3.91 26.80 -6.10
C ASP A 70 3.26 25.58 -5.43
N GLN A 71 2.86 25.68 -4.17
CA GLN A 71 2.13 24.62 -3.47
C GLN A 71 0.79 24.31 -4.15
N THR A 72 0.07 25.34 -4.55
CA THR A 72 -1.20 25.18 -5.28
C THR A 72 -0.95 24.50 -6.63
N ALA A 73 0.04 24.95 -7.39
CA ALA A 73 0.41 24.36 -8.67
C ALA A 73 0.81 22.88 -8.54
N ILE A 74 1.60 22.54 -7.52
CA ILE A 74 1.99 21.15 -7.22
C ILE A 74 0.75 20.31 -6.90
N PHE A 75 -0.19 20.85 -6.13
CA PHE A 75 -1.42 20.14 -5.79
C PHE A 75 -2.31 19.89 -7.02
N GLU A 76 -2.48 20.90 -7.89
CA GLU A 76 -3.23 20.77 -9.14
C GLU A 76 -2.60 19.72 -10.08
N GLU A 77 -1.28 19.74 -10.23
CA GLU A 77 -0.55 18.73 -11.00
C GLU A 77 -0.68 17.32 -10.39
N TRP A 78 -0.72 17.21 -9.04
CA TRP A 78 -0.96 15.95 -8.37
C TRP A 78 -2.39 15.42 -8.61
N CYS A 79 -3.39 16.28 -8.57
CA CYS A 79 -4.75 15.92 -8.93
C CYS A 79 -4.85 15.46 -10.40
N SER A 80 -4.19 16.18 -11.31
CA SER A 80 -4.09 15.78 -12.73
C SER A 80 -3.40 14.44 -12.90
N PHE A 81 -2.33 14.18 -12.12
CA PHE A 81 -1.63 12.90 -12.11
C PHE A 81 -2.56 11.75 -11.69
N LEU A 82 -3.35 11.94 -10.63
CA LEU A 82 -4.30 10.90 -10.19
C LEU A 82 -5.43 10.70 -11.22
N ASN A 83 -5.92 11.76 -11.84
CA ASN A 83 -6.95 11.68 -12.88
C ASN A 83 -6.49 10.99 -14.18
N PHE A 84 -5.19 10.77 -14.36
CA PHE A 84 -4.65 9.95 -15.45
C PHE A 84 -5.11 8.48 -15.35
N PHE A 85 -5.27 7.94 -14.14
CA PHE A 85 -5.64 6.54 -13.95
C PHE A 85 -7.12 6.31 -14.23
N ASP A 86 -7.44 5.66 -15.33
CA ASP A 86 -8.80 5.21 -15.61
C ASP A 86 -9.14 3.88 -14.91
N SER A 87 -10.37 3.41 -15.06
CA SER A 87 -10.84 2.17 -14.43
C SER A 87 -10.17 0.90 -14.94
N SER A 88 -9.40 0.95 -16.03
CA SER A 88 -8.65 -0.17 -16.58
C SER A 88 -7.27 -0.33 -15.94
N ILE A 89 -6.79 0.69 -15.23
CA ILE A 89 -5.48 0.72 -14.57
C ILE A 89 -5.70 0.68 -13.06
N ARG A 90 -5.24 -0.38 -12.42
CA ARG A 90 -5.16 -0.44 -10.97
C ARG A 90 -3.78 0.01 -10.55
N PHE A 91 -3.69 0.78 -9.49
CA PHE A 91 -2.40 1.20 -8.98
C PHE A 91 -2.35 1.18 -7.46
N GLU A 92 -1.16 1.14 -6.95
CA GLU A 92 -0.85 1.09 -5.54
C GLU A 92 0.29 2.04 -5.24
N LEU A 93 0.14 2.80 -4.17
CA LEU A 93 1.20 3.58 -3.57
C LEU A 93 1.69 2.86 -2.32
N SER A 94 2.96 2.48 -2.30
CA SER A 94 3.60 1.84 -1.16
C SER A 94 4.65 2.76 -0.57
N PHE A 95 4.52 3.03 0.72
CA PHE A 95 5.44 3.82 1.51
C PHE A 95 6.09 2.88 2.54
N MET A 96 7.40 2.79 2.47
CA MET A 96 8.15 1.86 3.31
C MET A 96 9.12 2.63 4.20
N ASN A 97 9.04 2.33 5.48
CA ASN A 97 10.00 2.76 6.47
C ASN A 97 10.70 1.50 6.99
N MET A 98 11.93 1.28 6.55
CA MET A 98 12.64 0.04 6.83
C MET A 98 14.06 0.33 7.32
N ALA A 99 14.56 -0.52 8.22
CA ALA A 99 15.95 -0.47 8.64
C ALA A 99 16.87 -0.63 7.43
N THR A 100 17.82 0.28 7.28
CA THR A 100 18.79 0.25 6.20
C THR A 100 19.95 -0.66 6.58
N ASP A 101 20.37 -1.53 5.65
CA ASP A 101 21.63 -2.25 5.81
C ASP A 101 22.78 -1.23 5.97
N ALA A 102 23.60 -1.43 7.00
CA ALA A 102 24.72 -0.54 7.35
C ALA A 102 25.65 -0.26 6.14
N SER A 103 25.78 -1.20 5.22
CA SER A 103 26.60 -1.05 4.02
C SER A 103 25.99 -0.10 2.96
N ASN A 104 24.66 -0.10 2.84
CA ASN A 104 23.93 0.83 1.97
C ASN A 104 23.89 2.23 2.58
N PHE A 105 23.73 2.30 3.89
CA PHE A 105 23.82 3.54 4.66
C PHE A 105 25.20 4.22 4.48
N GLU A 106 26.30 3.47 4.59
CA GLU A 106 27.64 4.00 4.34
C GLU A 106 27.83 4.55 2.92
N LYS A 107 27.26 3.88 1.91
CA LYS A 107 27.32 4.35 0.52
C LYS A 107 26.53 5.63 0.29
N MET A 108 25.39 5.80 0.93
CA MET A 108 24.55 7.01 0.82
C MET A 108 25.23 8.24 1.43
N VAL A 109 25.99 8.05 2.50
CA VAL A 109 26.62 9.14 3.27
C VAL A 109 28.04 9.44 2.81
N ARG A 110 28.68 8.51 2.10
CA ARG A 110 30.06 8.65 1.66
C ARG A 110 30.17 9.55 0.43
N ILE A 111 30.75 10.74 0.61
CA ILE A 111 31.13 11.60 -0.50
C ILE A 111 32.42 11.06 -1.11
N PRO A 112 32.43 10.71 -2.41
CA PRO A 112 33.62 10.14 -3.05
C PRO A 112 34.77 11.17 -3.06
N TYR A 113 35.98 10.67 -2.81
CA TYR A 113 37.19 11.49 -2.90
C TYR A 113 37.41 11.95 -4.33
N GLN A 114 37.86 13.19 -4.46
CA GLN A 114 38.26 13.81 -5.73
C GLN A 114 39.75 14.16 -5.69
N LYS A 115 40.35 14.41 -6.86
CA LYS A 115 41.74 14.81 -6.99
C LYS A 115 41.93 16.31 -6.67
N ASP A 116 41.47 16.74 -5.49
CA ASP A 116 41.59 18.10 -4.99
C ASP A 116 41.97 18.10 -3.50
N HIS A 117 42.23 19.30 -2.92
CA HIS A 117 42.63 19.46 -1.52
C HIS A 117 41.45 19.37 -0.51
N PHE A 118 40.22 19.17 -0.96
CA PHE A 118 39.01 19.18 -0.10
C PHE A 118 38.60 17.82 0.44
N ASN A 119 39.41 16.78 0.28
CA ASN A 119 39.06 15.45 0.83
C ASN A 119 38.92 15.40 2.35
N PRO A 120 39.70 16.18 3.16
CA PRO A 120 39.44 16.25 4.59
C PRO A 120 38.04 16.80 4.93
N VAL A 121 37.61 17.86 4.22
CA VAL A 121 36.30 18.48 4.37
C VAL A 121 35.18 17.49 3.98
N ARG A 122 35.36 16.71 2.90
CA ARG A 122 34.41 15.64 2.50
C ARG A 122 34.29 14.57 3.57
N THR A 123 35.39 14.20 4.21
CA THR A 123 35.39 13.23 5.31
C THR A 123 34.66 13.77 6.54
N GLU A 124 34.92 15.02 6.91
CA GLU A 124 34.26 15.68 8.04
C GLU A 124 32.76 15.83 7.78
N TYR A 125 32.36 16.27 6.59
CA TYR A 125 30.97 16.41 6.19
C TYR A 125 30.25 15.06 6.14
N SER A 126 30.89 14.01 5.62
CA SER A 126 30.36 12.64 5.66
C SER A 126 30.17 12.16 7.10
N THR A 127 31.10 12.51 8.00
CA THR A 127 31.00 12.15 9.43
C THR A 127 29.87 12.93 10.13
N MET A 128 29.69 14.21 9.80
CA MET A 128 28.57 15.02 10.27
C MET A 128 27.23 14.43 9.80
N LEU A 129 27.11 14.10 8.51
CA LEU A 129 25.91 13.49 7.96
C LEU A 129 25.60 12.14 8.64
N ARG A 130 26.60 11.30 8.92
CA ARG A 130 26.42 10.06 9.69
C ARG A 130 25.84 10.33 11.07
N ARG A 131 26.35 11.33 11.78
CA ARG A 131 25.86 11.68 13.11
C ARG A 131 24.42 12.20 13.07
N GLN A 132 24.09 13.06 12.10
CA GLN A 132 22.73 13.60 11.94
C GLN A 132 21.72 12.50 11.60
N LEU A 133 22.08 11.61 10.68
CA LEU A 133 21.19 10.49 10.30
C LEU A 133 21.04 9.46 11.42
N ALA A 134 22.11 9.21 12.20
CA ALA A 134 22.04 8.35 13.37
C ALA A 134 21.19 8.96 14.51
N GLN A 135 21.13 10.29 14.62
CA GLN A 135 20.32 10.99 15.62
C GLN A 135 18.87 11.24 15.18
N GLY A 136 18.61 11.29 13.87
CA GLY A 136 17.31 11.74 13.33
C GLY A 136 16.39 10.66 12.80
N ASN A 137 16.86 9.45 12.48
CA ASN A 137 16.06 8.45 11.78
C ASN A 137 16.23 7.01 12.29
N ASN A 138 16.86 6.77 13.43
CA ASN A 138 17.12 5.41 13.97
C ASN A 138 17.60 4.38 12.93
N GLY A 139 18.33 4.84 11.87
CA GLY A 139 18.77 3.99 10.77
C GLY A 139 17.68 3.55 9.78
N LEU A 140 16.50 4.18 9.83
CA LEU A 140 15.40 3.87 8.92
C LEU A 140 15.49 4.67 7.62
N THR A 141 15.28 4.01 6.50
CA THR A 141 15.17 4.64 5.17
C THR A 141 13.72 4.64 4.70
N LYS A 142 13.25 5.82 4.30
CA LYS A 142 11.91 6.00 3.73
C LYS A 142 11.99 5.87 2.20
N THR A 143 11.30 4.88 1.66
CA THR A 143 11.21 4.66 0.20
C THR A 143 9.76 4.65 -0.26
N LYS A 144 9.53 5.04 -1.50
CA LYS A 144 8.20 5.22 -2.07
C LYS A 144 8.13 4.56 -3.44
N TYR A 145 7.07 3.81 -3.63
CA TYR A 145 6.83 3.07 -4.86
C TYR A 145 5.41 3.29 -5.38
N LEU A 146 5.30 3.41 -6.68
CA LEU A 146 4.04 3.33 -7.40
C LEU A 146 4.08 2.06 -8.24
N THR A 147 3.20 1.13 -7.94
CA THR A 147 3.00 -0.05 -8.77
C THR A 147 1.67 0.07 -9.51
N PHE A 148 1.71 -0.10 -10.81
CA PHE A 148 0.53 -0.04 -11.67
C PHE A 148 0.39 -1.34 -12.43
N GLY A 149 -0.85 -1.70 -12.75
CA GLY A 149 -1.15 -2.96 -13.42
C GLY A 149 -2.41 -2.89 -14.27
N ILE A 150 -2.45 -3.80 -15.22
CA ILE A 150 -3.55 -3.94 -16.17
C ILE A 150 -3.93 -5.41 -16.35
N GLU A 151 -5.18 -5.63 -16.70
CA GLU A 151 -5.65 -6.92 -17.15
C GLU A 151 -5.40 -7.08 -18.67
N ALA A 152 -4.86 -8.24 -19.06
CA ALA A 152 -4.62 -8.61 -20.44
C ALA A 152 -4.57 -10.14 -20.58
N GLU A 153 -5.07 -10.67 -21.69
CA GLU A 153 -5.10 -12.12 -21.95
C GLU A 153 -3.70 -12.72 -22.15
N SER A 154 -2.73 -11.92 -22.56
CA SER A 154 -1.38 -12.39 -22.85
C SER A 154 -0.33 -11.30 -22.64
N MET A 155 0.93 -11.73 -22.43
CA MET A 155 2.09 -10.85 -22.33
C MET A 155 2.28 -10.00 -23.60
N LYS A 156 1.90 -10.52 -24.80
CA LYS A 156 1.99 -9.77 -26.05
C LYS A 156 1.07 -8.55 -26.07
N GLN A 157 -0.09 -8.65 -25.43
CA GLN A 157 -1.03 -7.53 -25.29
C GLN A 157 -0.66 -6.63 -24.11
N ALA A 158 -0.22 -7.21 -23.00
CA ALA A 158 0.13 -6.46 -21.79
C ALA A 158 1.33 -5.54 -21.98
N LYS A 159 2.42 -6.04 -22.56
CA LYS A 159 3.70 -5.34 -22.65
C LYS A 159 3.61 -3.98 -23.36
N PRO A 160 3.03 -3.82 -24.56
CA PRO A 160 2.92 -2.52 -25.20
C PRO A 160 2.08 -1.52 -24.39
N ARG A 161 0.98 -1.98 -23.77
CA ARG A 161 0.11 -1.14 -22.94
C ARG A 161 0.84 -0.66 -21.68
N LEU A 162 1.55 -1.56 -20.99
CA LEU A 162 2.36 -1.21 -19.83
C LEU A 162 3.48 -0.22 -20.15
N ILE A 163 4.14 -0.36 -21.31
CA ILE A 163 5.18 0.59 -21.76
C ILE A 163 4.55 1.96 -22.03
N HIS A 164 3.38 2.03 -22.63
CA HIS A 164 2.70 3.31 -22.86
C HIS A 164 2.37 4.01 -21.53
N ILE A 165 1.73 3.29 -20.62
CA ILE A 165 1.40 3.81 -19.27
C ILE A 165 2.66 4.27 -18.53
N GLU A 166 3.75 3.49 -18.64
CA GLU A 166 5.05 3.84 -18.06
C GLU A 166 5.57 5.19 -18.55
N ILE A 167 5.56 5.40 -19.88
CA ILE A 167 6.02 6.64 -20.49
C ILE A 167 5.20 7.83 -19.98
N ASP A 168 3.87 7.68 -19.93
CA ASP A 168 2.97 8.72 -19.47
C ASP A 168 3.18 9.03 -17.98
N LEU A 169 3.34 8.01 -17.14
CA LEU A 169 3.63 8.17 -15.71
C LEU A 169 4.99 8.85 -15.47
N MET A 170 6.02 8.46 -16.21
CA MET A 170 7.34 9.10 -16.10
C MET A 170 7.30 10.57 -16.52
N ASN A 171 6.52 10.91 -17.56
CA ASN A 171 6.30 12.29 -17.97
C ASN A 171 5.52 13.08 -16.90
N ASN A 172 4.51 12.47 -16.29
CA ASN A 172 3.75 13.09 -15.20
C ASN A 172 4.63 13.35 -13.97
N PHE A 173 5.48 12.39 -13.55
CA PHE A 173 6.46 12.62 -12.48
C PHE A 173 7.44 13.74 -12.81
N LYS A 174 7.87 13.83 -14.08
CA LYS A 174 8.75 14.92 -14.53
C LYS A 174 8.05 16.29 -14.43
N ARG A 175 6.77 16.38 -14.79
CA ARG A 175 5.99 17.63 -14.64
C ARG A 175 5.83 18.03 -13.18
N LEU A 176 5.58 17.07 -12.29
CA LEU A 176 5.57 17.28 -10.84
C LEU A 176 6.94 17.69 -10.26
N GLY A 177 8.02 17.64 -11.04
CA GLY A 177 9.38 17.88 -10.53
C GLY A 177 9.92 16.74 -9.65
N VAL A 178 9.25 15.57 -9.65
CA VAL A 178 9.61 14.40 -8.85
C VAL A 178 10.59 13.52 -9.60
N ARG A 179 11.69 13.15 -8.96
CA ARG A 179 12.61 12.14 -9.52
C ARG A 179 11.99 10.76 -9.38
N ALA A 180 11.85 10.07 -10.48
CA ALA A 180 11.29 8.73 -10.54
C ALA A 180 12.20 7.80 -11.33
N LYS A 181 12.17 6.51 -10.98
CA LYS A 181 12.96 5.45 -11.61
C LYS A 181 12.10 4.22 -11.80
N LEU A 182 12.00 3.74 -13.02
CA LEU A 182 11.39 2.44 -13.29
C LEU A 182 12.29 1.32 -12.76
N LEU A 183 11.72 0.37 -12.02
CA LEU A 183 12.44 -0.79 -11.53
C LEU A 183 12.46 -1.89 -12.58
N ASN A 184 13.64 -2.44 -12.84
CA ASN A 184 13.80 -3.67 -13.60
C ASN A 184 13.47 -4.91 -12.74
N GLY A 185 13.46 -6.11 -13.33
CA GLY A 185 13.08 -7.32 -12.63
C GLY A 185 13.99 -7.66 -11.45
N LYS A 186 15.30 -7.44 -11.55
CA LYS A 186 16.25 -7.65 -10.46
C LYS A 186 16.01 -6.67 -9.31
N GLU A 187 15.76 -5.40 -9.61
CA GLU A 187 15.46 -4.38 -8.63
C GLU A 187 14.13 -4.63 -7.91
N ARG A 188 13.12 -5.12 -8.64
CA ARG A 188 11.85 -5.54 -8.01
C ARG A 188 12.01 -6.76 -7.10
N LEU A 189 12.81 -7.75 -7.52
CA LEU A 189 13.13 -8.90 -6.67
C LEU A 189 13.91 -8.47 -5.42
N HIS A 190 14.86 -7.53 -5.55
CA HIS A 190 15.59 -6.97 -4.41
C HIS A 190 14.62 -6.28 -3.44
N LEU A 191 13.72 -5.45 -3.94
CA LEU A 191 12.69 -4.82 -3.11
C LEU A 191 11.85 -5.86 -2.35
N MET A 192 11.40 -6.91 -3.03
CA MET A 192 10.63 -7.98 -2.39
C MET A 192 11.46 -8.75 -1.36
N HIS A 193 12.74 -9.01 -1.66
CA HIS A 193 13.66 -9.62 -0.71
C HIS A 193 13.76 -8.77 0.57
N ASP A 194 14.03 -7.47 0.46
CA ASP A 194 14.14 -6.58 1.61
C ASP A 194 12.87 -6.56 2.46
N MET A 195 11.69 -6.62 1.81
CA MET A 195 10.40 -6.71 2.50
C MET A 195 10.21 -8.05 3.24
N PHE A 196 10.72 -9.15 2.70
CA PHE A 196 10.60 -10.47 3.31
C PHE A 196 11.66 -10.74 4.36
N HIS A 197 12.80 -10.04 4.32
CA HIS A 197 13.94 -10.17 5.22
C HIS A 197 14.11 -8.93 6.11
N MET A 198 13.00 -8.29 6.51
CA MET A 198 13.03 -7.20 7.48
C MET A 198 13.66 -7.69 8.79
N GLY A 199 14.71 -7.01 9.25
CA GLY A 199 15.47 -7.40 10.43
C GLY A 199 16.51 -8.52 10.22
N ASP A 200 16.57 -9.10 9.03
CA ASP A 200 17.62 -10.04 8.65
C ASP A 200 18.76 -9.31 7.93
N HIS A 201 20.00 -9.77 8.15
CA HIS A 201 21.18 -9.23 7.48
C HIS A 201 21.54 -9.99 6.20
N ASP A 202 20.64 -10.84 5.72
CA ASP A 202 20.82 -11.59 4.49
C ASP A 202 20.91 -10.66 3.29
N ARG A 203 21.97 -10.84 2.51
CA ARG A 203 22.20 -10.01 1.32
C ARG A 203 21.52 -10.62 0.12
N PHE A 204 20.70 -9.83 -0.55
CA PHE A 204 20.13 -10.21 -1.84
C PHE A 204 21.23 -10.48 -2.87
N ASN A 205 21.31 -11.71 -3.33
CA ASN A 205 22.24 -12.15 -4.37
C ASN A 205 21.47 -12.93 -5.44
N PHE A 206 21.36 -12.36 -6.63
CA PHE A 206 20.57 -12.93 -7.72
C PHE A 206 21.14 -12.53 -9.08
N ASP A 207 21.26 -13.52 -9.98
CA ASP A 207 21.50 -13.31 -11.40
C ASP A 207 20.56 -14.19 -12.24
N TRP A 208 19.99 -13.63 -13.30
CA TRP A 208 19.10 -14.33 -14.23
C TRP A 208 19.73 -15.56 -14.86
N LYS A 209 21.06 -15.59 -15.00
CA LYS A 209 21.81 -16.71 -15.56
C LYS A 209 21.74 -17.97 -14.71
N TRP A 210 21.49 -17.83 -13.41
CA TRP A 210 21.44 -18.98 -12.51
C TRP A 210 20.17 -19.81 -12.63
N LEU A 211 19.06 -19.21 -13.08
CA LEU A 211 17.76 -19.90 -13.14
C LEU A 211 17.75 -21.15 -14.05
N PRO A 212 18.27 -21.10 -15.30
CA PRO A 212 18.27 -22.27 -16.16
C PRO A 212 19.17 -23.42 -15.67
N GLU A 213 20.25 -23.07 -14.98
CA GLU A 213 21.27 -24.04 -14.54
C GLU A 213 20.91 -24.69 -13.20
N SER A 214 20.26 -23.95 -12.30
CA SER A 214 19.96 -24.40 -10.95
C SER A 214 18.62 -25.13 -10.82
N GLY A 215 17.70 -24.93 -11.75
CA GLY A 215 16.31 -25.38 -11.62
C GLY A 215 15.49 -24.63 -10.56
N LEU A 216 16.07 -23.59 -9.94
CA LEU A 216 15.40 -22.73 -8.97
C LEU A 216 14.46 -21.72 -9.64
N SER A 217 13.48 -21.25 -8.92
CA SER A 217 12.62 -20.15 -9.32
C SER A 217 13.10 -18.81 -8.74
N VAL A 218 12.65 -17.70 -9.28
CA VAL A 218 12.95 -16.37 -8.70
C VAL A 218 12.46 -16.24 -7.26
N LYS A 219 11.47 -17.03 -6.85
CA LYS A 219 10.91 -17.01 -5.50
C LYS A 219 11.86 -17.59 -4.46
N ASP A 220 12.74 -18.52 -4.87
CA ASP A 220 13.73 -19.12 -3.97
C ASP A 220 14.78 -18.10 -3.50
N PHE A 221 15.00 -17.03 -4.28
CA PHE A 221 15.96 -15.98 -3.93
C PHE A 221 15.36 -14.85 -3.09
N ILE A 222 14.04 -14.80 -2.91
CA ILE A 222 13.37 -13.75 -2.16
C ILE A 222 12.55 -14.27 -0.99
N ALA A 223 12.26 -15.57 -0.93
CA ALA A 223 11.45 -16.13 0.12
C ALA A 223 12.19 -16.12 1.47
N PRO A 224 11.50 -15.78 2.57
CA PRO A 224 12.08 -15.91 3.90
C PRO A 224 12.17 -17.37 4.29
N THR A 225 12.89 -17.67 5.37
CA THR A 225 13.04 -19.02 5.92
C THR A 225 11.70 -19.70 6.24
N GLY A 226 10.69 -18.91 6.58
CA GLY A 226 9.33 -19.40 6.80
C GLY A 226 8.35 -18.30 7.17
N PHE A 227 7.06 -18.63 7.04
CA PHE A 227 5.96 -17.85 7.56
C PHE A 227 5.24 -18.65 8.63
N ALA A 228 4.96 -18.03 9.78
CA ALA A 228 4.15 -18.59 10.83
C ALA A 228 3.01 -17.64 11.22
N PHE A 229 1.89 -18.20 11.65
CA PHE A 229 0.73 -17.45 12.11
C PHE A 229 0.37 -17.91 13.53
N PRO A 230 1.18 -17.51 14.53
CA PRO A 230 1.03 -18.02 15.90
C PRO A 230 -0.27 -17.58 16.57
N LYS A 231 -0.83 -16.45 16.15
CA LYS A 231 -2.08 -15.88 16.66
C LYS A 231 -2.92 -15.33 15.51
N ASN A 232 -4.20 -15.11 15.77
CA ASN A 232 -5.15 -14.58 14.78
C ASN A 232 -4.80 -13.17 14.22
N ARG A 233 -3.99 -12.39 14.95
CA ARG A 233 -3.63 -11.00 14.63
C ARG A 233 -2.15 -10.78 14.37
N ILE A 234 -1.36 -11.84 14.45
CA ILE A 234 0.09 -11.77 14.36
C ILE A 234 0.57 -12.81 13.35
N PHE A 235 1.44 -12.39 12.48
CA PHE A 235 2.25 -13.30 11.67
C PHE A 235 3.72 -13.15 12.07
N GLN A 236 4.48 -14.19 11.82
CA GLN A 236 5.93 -14.16 11.97
C GLN A 236 6.58 -14.47 10.62
N MET A 237 7.65 -13.77 10.33
CA MET A 237 8.40 -13.86 9.10
C MET A 237 9.88 -13.78 9.41
N GLY A 238 10.58 -14.92 9.25
CA GLY A 238 11.92 -15.04 9.80
C GLY A 238 11.93 -14.74 11.30
N GLY A 239 12.80 -13.84 11.74
CA GLY A 239 12.88 -13.38 13.13
C GLY A 239 11.90 -12.28 13.54
N MET A 240 11.14 -11.70 12.60
CA MET A 240 10.28 -10.55 12.84
C MET A 240 8.81 -10.92 13.06
N TYR A 241 8.18 -10.29 14.04
CA TYR A 241 6.73 -10.31 14.23
C TYR A 241 6.09 -9.20 13.41
N GLY A 242 4.92 -9.47 12.84
CA GLY A 242 4.17 -8.50 12.06
C GLY A 242 2.67 -8.56 12.33
N SER A 243 2.00 -7.43 12.11
CA SER A 243 0.55 -7.31 12.18
C SER A 243 0.06 -6.41 11.05
N MET A 244 -1.03 -6.86 10.41
CA MET A 244 -1.72 -6.09 9.39
C MET A 244 -2.93 -5.39 9.97
N SER A 245 -3.11 -4.14 9.58
CA SER A 245 -4.27 -3.33 9.95
C SER A 245 -4.78 -2.57 8.74
N TYR A 246 -6.07 -2.24 8.73
CA TYR A 246 -6.65 -1.33 7.75
C TYR A 246 -7.16 -0.06 8.42
N LEU A 247 -7.07 1.04 7.69
CA LEU A 247 -7.57 2.33 8.16
C LEU A 247 -9.05 2.47 7.81
N GLN A 248 -9.88 2.61 8.83
CA GLN A 248 -11.28 2.98 8.69
C GLN A 248 -11.38 4.50 8.86
N ILE A 249 -11.71 5.20 7.78
CA ILE A 249 -11.89 6.65 7.77
C ILE A 249 -13.31 6.95 8.27
N THR A 250 -13.41 7.70 9.37
CA THR A 250 -14.68 8.17 9.93
C THR A 250 -14.78 9.70 9.92
N ALA A 251 -13.67 10.36 9.61
CA ALA A 251 -13.62 11.80 9.40
C ALA A 251 -14.33 12.21 8.10
N SER A 252 -14.96 13.37 8.09
CA SER A 252 -15.51 13.98 6.87
C SER A 252 -14.42 14.42 5.90
N ASP A 253 -13.32 14.91 6.45
CA ASP A 253 -12.13 15.37 5.72
C ASP A 253 -10.89 14.69 6.28
N LEU A 254 -9.99 14.29 5.41
CA LEU A 254 -8.74 13.64 5.78
C LEU A 254 -7.56 14.60 5.56
N SER A 255 -6.78 14.82 6.62
CA SER A 255 -5.55 15.62 6.52
C SER A 255 -4.41 14.82 5.89
N ASP A 256 -3.62 15.46 5.03
CA ASP A 256 -2.38 14.93 4.45
C ASP A 256 -1.31 14.60 5.52
N GLN A 257 -1.40 15.24 6.69
CA GLN A 257 -0.52 14.98 7.83
C GLN A 257 -0.66 13.57 8.40
N LEU A 258 -1.80 12.89 8.19
CA LEU A 258 -2.00 11.52 8.65
C LEU A 258 -0.92 10.57 8.10
N LEU A 259 -0.70 10.60 6.79
CA LEU A 259 0.33 9.75 6.17
C LEU A 259 1.73 10.12 6.66
N LYS A 260 2.00 11.42 6.81
CA LYS A 260 3.27 11.91 7.34
C LYS A 260 3.51 11.38 8.76
N ASP A 261 2.54 11.51 9.66
CA ASP A 261 2.67 11.05 11.05
C ASP A 261 2.90 9.52 11.11
N PHE A 262 2.25 8.73 10.24
CA PHE A 262 2.58 7.31 10.11
C PHE A 262 4.03 7.09 9.70
N LEU A 263 4.50 7.78 8.67
CA LEU A 263 5.85 7.62 8.15
C LEU A 263 6.94 8.21 9.05
N ASP A 264 6.58 9.05 10.01
CA ASP A 264 7.50 9.61 11.01
C ASP A 264 7.64 8.72 12.25
N MET A 265 6.91 7.59 12.33
CA MET A 265 7.15 6.60 13.39
C MET A 265 8.56 6.04 13.32
N GLU A 266 9.18 5.86 14.48
CA GLU A 266 10.54 5.31 14.63
C GLU A 266 10.57 3.77 14.60
N SER A 267 9.70 3.16 13.81
CA SER A 267 9.58 1.71 13.67
C SER A 267 9.52 1.29 12.21
N SER A 268 9.96 0.07 11.93
CA SER A 268 9.80 -0.51 10.59
C SER A 268 8.34 -0.76 10.29
N GLN A 269 7.87 -0.18 9.19
CA GLN A 269 6.48 -0.30 8.77
C GLN A 269 6.32 -0.14 7.26
N ILE A 270 5.24 -0.67 6.75
CA ILE A 270 4.81 -0.47 5.36
C ILE A 270 3.38 0.04 5.35
N VAL A 271 3.19 1.18 4.71
CA VAL A 271 1.86 1.74 4.42
C VAL A 271 1.58 1.54 2.95
N THR A 272 0.44 0.91 2.64
CA THR A 272 0.04 0.62 1.27
C THR A 272 -1.35 1.16 1.00
N MET A 273 -1.47 1.93 -0.06
CA MET A 273 -2.73 2.45 -0.56
C MET A 273 -3.06 1.76 -1.89
N HIS A 274 -4.03 0.85 -1.89
CA HIS A 274 -4.60 0.30 -3.11
C HIS A 274 -5.67 1.24 -3.63
N ILE A 275 -5.50 1.70 -4.86
CA ILE A 275 -6.34 2.73 -5.45
C ILE A 275 -6.90 2.22 -6.79
N GLN A 276 -8.20 2.28 -6.93
CA GLN A 276 -8.89 1.91 -8.16
C GLN A 276 -9.86 3.02 -8.56
N SER A 277 -9.70 3.54 -9.77
CA SER A 277 -10.65 4.48 -10.36
C SER A 277 -11.97 3.76 -10.67
N VAL A 278 -13.07 4.37 -10.29
CA VAL A 278 -14.41 3.89 -10.64
C VAL A 278 -14.77 4.40 -12.03
N ASP A 279 -15.40 3.53 -12.84
CA ASP A 279 -15.96 3.95 -14.12
C ASP A 279 -16.90 5.14 -13.95
N GLN A 280 -16.76 6.19 -14.76
CA GLN A 280 -17.47 7.45 -14.62
C GLN A 280 -19.01 7.27 -14.61
N ASN A 281 -19.52 6.41 -15.48
CA ASN A 281 -20.96 6.17 -15.55
C ASN A 281 -21.47 5.43 -14.30
N LYS A 282 -20.66 4.48 -13.80
CA LYS A 282 -20.98 3.76 -12.55
C LYS A 282 -20.92 4.69 -11.34
N ALA A 283 -19.91 5.58 -11.27
CA ALA A 283 -19.78 6.57 -10.22
C ALA A 283 -21.00 7.50 -10.18
N ILE A 284 -21.35 8.12 -11.32
CA ILE A 284 -22.51 9.01 -11.45
C ILE A 284 -23.81 8.27 -11.06
N LYS A 285 -23.99 7.02 -11.52
CA LYS A 285 -25.16 6.21 -11.18
C LYS A 285 -25.25 5.91 -9.68
N SER A 286 -24.12 5.57 -9.07
CA SER A 286 -24.04 5.29 -7.63
C SER A 286 -24.40 6.53 -6.81
N ILE A 287 -23.82 7.70 -7.12
CA ILE A 287 -24.13 8.94 -6.41
C ILE A 287 -25.59 9.37 -6.59
N LYS A 288 -26.16 9.25 -7.79
CA LYS A 288 -27.60 9.49 -8.02
C LYS A 288 -28.48 8.57 -7.17
N HIS A 289 -28.10 7.30 -7.05
CA HIS A 289 -28.83 6.36 -6.18
C HIS A 289 -28.72 6.81 -4.71
N THR A 290 -27.52 7.15 -4.22
CA THR A 290 -27.34 7.67 -2.86
C THR A 290 -28.16 8.92 -2.60
N ILE A 291 -28.20 9.89 -3.53
CA ILE A 291 -29.04 11.10 -3.42
C ILE A 291 -30.53 10.70 -3.28
N THR A 292 -31.00 9.76 -4.10
CA THR A 292 -32.40 9.30 -4.05
C THR A 292 -32.73 8.64 -2.70
N GLU A 293 -31.83 7.83 -2.16
CA GLU A 293 -32.01 7.20 -0.84
C GLU A 293 -31.99 8.25 0.30
N LEU A 294 -31.10 9.24 0.23
CA LEU A 294 -31.06 10.34 1.19
C LEU A 294 -32.33 11.22 1.13
N ASP A 295 -32.80 11.55 -0.07
CA ASP A 295 -34.07 12.31 -0.24
C ASP A 295 -35.26 11.49 0.27
N ARG A 296 -35.27 10.16 0.09
CA ARG A 296 -36.29 9.25 0.63
C ARG A 296 -36.27 9.22 2.16
N SER A 297 -35.08 9.06 2.76
CA SER A 297 -34.90 9.07 4.21
C SER A 297 -35.34 10.42 4.80
N LYS A 298 -35.02 11.53 4.12
CA LYS A 298 -35.48 12.86 4.51
C LYS A 298 -37.01 12.95 4.56
N ILE A 299 -37.73 12.45 3.54
CA ILE A 299 -39.16 12.42 3.49
C ILE A 299 -39.76 11.54 4.63
N GLU A 300 -39.13 10.42 4.93
CA GLU A 300 -39.58 9.55 6.02
C GLU A 300 -39.43 10.20 7.39
N GLU A 301 -38.31 10.89 7.65
CA GLU A 301 -38.11 11.64 8.90
C GLU A 301 -39.08 12.84 9.02
N GLN A 302 -39.34 13.56 7.94
CA GLN A 302 -40.37 14.62 7.90
C GLN A 302 -41.77 14.06 8.25
N LYS A 303 -42.16 12.93 7.67
CA LYS A 303 -43.41 12.25 8.01
C LYS A 303 -43.49 11.82 9.47
N LYS A 304 -42.39 11.34 10.06
CA LYS A 304 -42.32 11.01 11.49
C LYS A 304 -42.48 12.28 12.36
N ALA A 305 -41.78 13.37 12.02
CA ALA A 305 -41.85 14.63 12.74
C ALA A 305 -43.28 15.14 12.77
N VAL A 306 -43.98 15.20 11.62
CA VAL A 306 -45.40 15.60 11.53
C VAL A 306 -46.32 14.73 12.36
N ARG A 307 -46.14 13.40 12.33
CA ARG A 307 -46.93 12.46 13.16
C ARG A 307 -46.70 12.66 14.65
N SER A 308 -45.52 13.16 15.05
CA SER A 308 -45.16 13.44 16.43
C SER A 308 -45.47 14.86 16.86
N GLY A 309 -46.14 15.68 16.00
CA GLY A 309 -46.52 17.05 16.30
C GLY A 309 -45.36 18.07 16.22
N TYR A 310 -44.23 17.71 15.60
CA TYR A 310 -43.11 18.60 15.35
C TYR A 310 -43.19 19.28 13.97
N ASP A 311 -42.45 20.37 13.80
CA ASP A 311 -42.40 21.09 12.53
C ASP A 311 -41.68 20.23 11.45
N MET A 312 -42.15 20.32 10.19
CA MET A 312 -41.59 19.63 9.02
C MET A 312 -40.11 20.00 8.73
N ASP A 313 -39.68 21.17 9.22
CA ASP A 313 -38.33 21.67 9.00
C ASP A 313 -37.27 21.05 9.94
N ILE A 314 -37.69 20.27 10.92
CA ILE A 314 -36.80 19.54 11.81
C ILE A 314 -36.29 18.27 11.11
N ILE A 315 -35.19 18.44 10.35
CA ILE A 315 -34.48 17.35 9.69
C ILE A 315 -33.19 17.11 10.49
N PRO A 316 -32.79 15.85 10.73
CA PRO A 316 -31.47 15.57 11.27
C PRO A 316 -30.39 16.28 10.45
N SER A 317 -29.52 17.05 11.12
CA SER A 317 -28.47 17.87 10.49
C SER A 317 -27.60 17.04 9.52
N ASP A 318 -27.36 15.80 9.87
CA ASP A 318 -26.52 14.86 9.12
C ASP A 318 -27.12 14.53 7.74
N LEU A 319 -28.44 14.28 7.67
CA LEU A 319 -29.14 14.03 6.39
C LEU A 319 -29.12 15.26 5.47
N ALA A 320 -29.23 16.47 6.04
CA ALA A 320 -29.16 17.70 5.26
C ALA A 320 -27.76 17.92 4.68
N THR A 321 -26.73 17.69 5.49
CA THR A 321 -25.32 17.82 5.10
C THR A 321 -24.95 16.80 4.04
N TYR A 322 -25.19 15.50 4.28
CA TYR A 322 -24.89 14.44 3.32
C TYR A 322 -25.61 14.61 1.99
N GLY A 323 -26.86 15.09 2.01
CA GLY A 323 -27.61 15.38 0.79
C GLY A 323 -27.01 16.54 -0.03
N LYS A 324 -26.48 17.56 0.63
CA LYS A 324 -25.79 18.68 -0.01
C LYS A 324 -24.44 18.23 -0.60
N ASP A 325 -23.66 17.49 0.16
CA ASP A 325 -22.34 17.02 -0.25
C ASP A 325 -22.43 16.02 -1.41
N ALA A 326 -23.41 15.11 -1.39
CA ALA A 326 -23.66 14.19 -2.50
C ALA A 326 -24.06 14.93 -3.80
N LYS A 327 -24.84 16.02 -3.71
CA LYS A 327 -25.20 16.85 -4.86
C LYS A 327 -24.01 17.65 -5.38
N ALA A 328 -23.16 18.17 -4.49
CA ALA A 328 -21.92 18.85 -4.87
C ALA A 328 -20.97 17.89 -5.61
N LEU A 329 -20.73 16.70 -5.04
CA LEU A 329 -19.91 15.64 -5.65
C LEU A 329 -20.45 15.23 -7.02
N LEU A 330 -21.78 15.09 -7.18
CA LEU A 330 -22.38 14.78 -8.48
C LEU A 330 -22.08 15.87 -9.52
N LYS A 331 -22.13 17.13 -9.13
CA LYS A 331 -21.81 18.27 -10.00
C LYS A 331 -20.36 18.25 -10.43
N GLU A 332 -19.44 18.00 -9.52
CA GLU A 332 -17.99 17.89 -9.78
C GLU A 332 -17.68 16.75 -10.75
N LEU A 333 -18.22 15.55 -10.51
CA LEU A 333 -18.09 14.41 -11.42
C LEU A 333 -18.65 14.68 -12.83
N GLN A 334 -19.68 15.52 -12.96
CA GLN A 334 -20.29 15.80 -14.26
C GLN A 334 -19.65 16.98 -15.00
N SER A 335 -19.10 17.97 -14.29
CA SER A 335 -18.64 19.24 -14.87
C SER A 335 -17.14 19.38 -14.97
N GLN A 336 -16.36 18.71 -14.10
CA GLN A 336 -14.92 18.93 -13.97
C GLN A 336 -14.07 17.75 -14.42
N ASN A 337 -14.68 16.71 -14.97
CA ASN A 337 -13.99 15.46 -15.37
C ASN A 337 -13.18 14.82 -14.22
N GLU A 338 -13.61 15.07 -12.98
CA GLU A 338 -13.02 14.43 -11.81
C GLU A 338 -13.36 12.96 -11.74
N ARG A 339 -12.53 12.18 -11.07
CA ARG A 339 -12.70 10.75 -10.93
C ARG A 339 -12.99 10.38 -9.48
N MET A 340 -13.85 9.40 -9.31
CA MET A 340 -14.05 8.76 -8.02
C MET A 340 -13.10 7.55 -7.89
N PHE A 341 -12.45 7.44 -6.73
CA PHE A 341 -11.55 6.35 -6.43
C PHE A 341 -12.05 5.53 -5.26
N LEU A 342 -11.87 4.22 -5.35
CA LEU A 342 -11.95 3.34 -4.20
C LEU A 342 -10.55 3.22 -3.60
N LEU A 343 -10.45 3.45 -2.31
CA LEU A 343 -9.19 3.40 -1.57
C LEU A 343 -9.26 2.33 -0.48
N THR A 344 -8.27 1.44 -0.46
CA THR A 344 -7.98 0.58 0.67
C THR A 344 -6.62 0.96 1.24
N PHE A 345 -6.60 1.38 2.49
CA PHE A 345 -5.40 1.83 3.18
C PHE A 345 -4.99 0.76 4.19
N LEU A 346 -3.85 0.13 3.97
CA LEU A 346 -3.30 -0.93 4.80
C LEU A 346 -2.03 -0.45 5.50
N VAL A 347 -1.85 -0.86 6.74
CA VAL A 347 -0.65 -0.60 7.53
C VAL A 347 -0.13 -1.92 8.07
N MET A 348 1.11 -2.23 7.72
CA MET A 348 1.87 -3.33 8.29
C MET A 348 2.85 -2.76 9.31
N ASN A 349 2.67 -3.10 10.56
CA ASN A 349 3.64 -2.83 11.62
C ASN A 349 4.46 -4.08 11.88
N THR A 350 5.73 -3.90 12.23
CA THR A 350 6.65 -4.98 12.60
C THR A 350 7.36 -4.68 13.92
N GLY A 351 7.95 -5.70 14.53
CA GLY A 351 8.79 -5.60 15.72
C GLY A 351 9.63 -6.86 15.88
N GLU A 352 10.79 -6.74 16.52
CA GLU A 352 11.67 -7.89 16.82
C GLU A 352 11.04 -8.78 17.90
N THR A 353 10.24 -8.22 18.77
CA THR A 353 9.49 -8.92 19.79
C THR A 353 7.98 -8.65 19.67
N GLU A 354 7.17 -9.55 20.20
CA GLU A 354 5.71 -9.37 20.23
C GLU A 354 5.32 -8.11 21.01
N GLN A 355 6.04 -7.79 22.11
CA GLN A 355 5.79 -6.61 22.92
C GLN A 355 6.08 -5.31 22.15
N GLU A 356 7.17 -5.27 21.40
CA GLU A 356 7.52 -4.16 20.53
C GLU A 356 6.48 -3.97 19.42
N LEU A 357 6.07 -5.08 18.76
CA LEU A 357 4.99 -5.03 17.78
C LEU A 357 3.70 -4.43 18.36
N GLU A 358 3.27 -4.86 19.54
CA GLU A 358 2.07 -4.31 20.20
C GLU A 358 2.21 -2.80 20.50
N THR A 359 3.40 -2.37 20.91
CA THR A 359 3.71 -0.94 21.13
C THR A 359 3.60 -0.15 19.81
N ASN A 360 4.17 -0.66 18.73
CA ASN A 360 4.13 -0.03 17.42
C ASN A 360 2.71 0.05 16.85
N VAL A 361 1.92 -1.00 17.01
CA VAL A 361 0.49 -1.01 16.61
C VAL A 361 -0.32 -0.03 17.44
N PHE A 362 -0.07 0.06 18.75
CA PHE A 362 -0.74 1.03 19.62
C PHE A 362 -0.41 2.47 19.20
N GLN A 363 0.85 2.77 18.92
CA GLN A 363 1.28 4.08 18.43
C GLN A 363 0.61 4.43 17.10
N ALA A 364 0.60 3.51 16.14
CA ALA A 364 -0.09 3.69 14.86
C ALA A 364 -1.61 3.93 15.05
N SER A 365 -2.25 3.20 15.97
CA SER A 365 -3.66 3.40 16.32
C SER A 365 -3.93 4.78 16.92
N SER A 366 -3.03 5.28 17.77
CA SER A 366 -3.12 6.60 18.37
C SER A 366 -3.01 7.72 17.31
N ILE A 367 -2.11 7.54 16.32
CA ILE A 367 -2.02 8.44 15.17
C ILE A 367 -3.34 8.48 14.40
N ALA A 368 -3.91 7.33 14.07
CA ALA A 368 -5.20 7.27 13.38
C ALA A 368 -6.31 8.01 14.13
N GLN A 369 -6.40 7.80 15.46
CA GLN A 369 -7.39 8.44 16.31
C GLN A 369 -7.26 9.98 16.35
N LYS A 370 -6.03 10.50 16.32
CA LYS A 370 -5.76 11.95 16.23
C LYS A 370 -6.46 12.60 15.03
N TYR A 371 -6.65 11.86 13.95
CA TYR A 371 -7.31 12.31 12.71
C TYR A 371 -8.74 11.78 12.54
N ASN A 372 -9.41 11.41 13.63
CA ASN A 372 -10.76 10.83 13.61
C ASN A 372 -10.88 9.61 12.70
N CYS A 373 -9.85 8.78 12.67
CA CYS A 373 -9.82 7.50 11.98
C CYS A 373 -9.61 6.36 12.96
N ASN A 374 -9.97 5.16 12.57
CA ASN A 374 -9.74 3.95 13.37
C ASN A 374 -8.81 3.01 12.60
N LEU A 375 -7.71 2.61 13.23
CA LEU A 375 -6.86 1.55 12.71
C LEU A 375 -7.34 0.20 13.27
N ARG A 376 -7.89 -0.63 12.41
CA ARG A 376 -8.44 -1.94 12.79
C ARG A 376 -7.51 -3.06 12.34
N ARG A 377 -7.08 -3.88 13.31
CA ARG A 377 -6.31 -5.10 13.00
C ARG A 377 -7.19 -6.09 12.27
N LEU A 378 -6.58 -6.81 11.34
CA LEU A 378 -7.23 -7.87 10.59
C LEU A 378 -7.16 -9.16 11.40
N ASP A 379 -8.34 -9.79 11.61
CA ASP A 379 -8.46 -11.05 12.35
C ASP A 379 -8.51 -12.23 11.37
N PHE A 380 -7.60 -13.20 11.50
CA PHE A 380 -7.50 -14.41 10.66
C PHE A 380 -7.25 -14.17 9.16
N GLN A 381 -7.00 -12.93 8.75
CA GLN A 381 -6.75 -12.55 7.36
C GLN A 381 -5.31 -12.10 7.12
N GLN A 382 -4.45 -12.23 8.12
CA GLN A 382 -3.06 -11.74 8.08
C GLN A 382 -2.27 -12.29 6.89
N GLU A 383 -2.52 -13.52 6.47
CA GLU A 383 -1.85 -14.12 5.33
C GLU A 383 -2.25 -13.45 4.01
N GLN A 384 -3.54 -13.23 3.78
CA GLN A 384 -4.05 -12.62 2.54
C GLN A 384 -3.61 -11.17 2.42
N ASP A 385 -3.74 -10.39 3.49
CA ASP A 385 -3.44 -8.97 3.49
C ASP A 385 -1.93 -8.69 3.48
N ARG A 386 -1.14 -9.55 4.10
CA ARG A 386 0.32 -9.54 3.94
C ARG A 386 0.71 -9.71 2.47
N LYS A 387 0.06 -10.62 1.75
CA LYS A 387 0.29 -10.82 0.32
C LYS A 387 -0.10 -9.59 -0.50
N SER A 388 -1.22 -8.96 -0.17
CA SER A 388 -1.68 -7.73 -0.81
C SER A 388 -0.71 -6.57 -0.64
N THR A 389 -0.27 -6.28 0.58
CA THR A 389 0.66 -5.18 0.88
C THR A 389 2.02 -5.34 0.21
N ARG A 390 2.49 -6.58 0.02
CA ARG A 390 3.84 -6.84 -0.47
C ARG A 390 3.96 -7.04 -1.96
N LEU A 391 2.94 -7.56 -2.59
CA LEU A 391 3.05 -8.08 -3.95
C LEU A 391 2.06 -7.48 -4.93
N ASN A 392 1.31 -6.46 -4.53
CA ASN A 392 0.32 -5.86 -5.44
C ASN A 392 -0.72 -6.88 -5.94
N SER A 393 -1.08 -7.84 -5.12
CA SER A 393 -2.13 -8.76 -5.50
C SER A 393 -3.48 -8.08 -5.37
N SER A 394 -4.11 -7.82 -6.50
CA SER A 394 -5.42 -7.19 -6.68
C SER A 394 -6.60 -8.01 -6.14
N HIS A 395 -6.39 -8.84 -5.14
CA HIS A 395 -7.42 -9.70 -4.56
C HIS A 395 -7.85 -9.21 -3.19
N ILE A 396 -8.33 -7.95 -3.12
CA ILE A 396 -9.26 -7.55 -2.08
C ILE A 396 -10.53 -7.10 -2.80
N LEU A 397 -11.42 -8.01 -2.96
CA LEU A 397 -12.84 -7.78 -3.18
C LEU A 397 -13.59 -8.24 -1.95
#